data_41c2d6c29262f5a105fc974f2f5099d9
#
_entry.id   41c2d6c29262f5a105fc974f2f5099d9
#
_cell.length_a   1.000
_cell.length_b   1.000
_cell.length_c   1.000
_cell.angle_alpha   90.00
_cell.angle_beta   90.00
_cell.angle_gamma   90.00
#
_symmetry.space_group_name_H-M   'P 1'
#
loop_
_entity.id
_entity.type
_entity.pdbx_description
1 polymer ?
#
loop_
_entity_poly.entity_id
_entity_poly.type
_entity_poly.pdbx_seq_one_letter_code
_entity_poly.pdbx_strand_id
1 'polypeptide(L)'
;MLEKEVINFEKTAIVGIVTQNQSEEKLNEYLDELEFLTFTAGGQVVKRFWQKMDKPNPKTFLGTGKIDEINLFVKENDISTLVFDDELTPSQQKNISKIIDCKILDRTNLILDIFAQRAETSYARTQVELADRKSTRLNSSHTVVSR
;
A
#
# COMPACT_ATOMS: atom_id res chain seq x y z
N MET A 1 -11.82 22.76 8.58
CA MET A 1 -11.64 22.59 8.34
C MET A 1 -11.39 21.92 8.12
N LEU A 2 -11.42 21.86 8.37
CA LEU A 2 -11.15 21.39 8.17
C LEU A 2 -10.68 20.63 7.90
N GLU A 3 -10.60 20.46 7.85
CA GLU A 3 -10.15 20.03 7.56
C GLU A 3 -9.29 19.69 7.14
N LYS A 4 -8.84 19.97 7.11
CA LYS A 4 -8.00 20.02 6.75
C LYS A 4 -7.04 19.40 7.12
N GLU A 5 -6.73 19.63 7.65
CA GLU A 5 -5.98 18.86 8.18
C GLU A 5 -6.18 17.56 7.86
N VAL A 6 -7.04 17.35 7.54
CA VAL A 6 -7.41 16.19 7.10
C VAL A 6 -6.53 15.61 6.16
N ILE A 7 -5.92 16.38 5.34
CA ILE A 7 -5.19 15.85 4.32
C ILE A 7 -3.78 15.75 4.65
N ASN A 8 -3.45 14.71 5.33
CA ASN A 8 -2.09 14.46 5.71
C ASN A 8 -1.67 13.21 5.00
N PHE A 9 -1.32 13.34 3.73
CA PHE A 9 -0.93 12.20 2.94
C PHE A 9 0.40 11.63 3.42
N GLU A 10 0.48 10.32 3.49
CA GLU A 10 1.73 9.65 3.83
C GLU A 10 2.65 9.67 2.62
N LYS A 11 3.90 10.05 2.83
CA LYS A 11 4.89 10.02 1.76
C LYS A 11 5.18 8.58 1.41
N THR A 12 5.01 8.25 0.16
CA THR A 12 5.11 6.87 -0.32
C THR A 12 6.06 6.79 -1.51
N ALA A 13 6.82 5.72 -1.57
CA ALA A 13 7.59 5.38 -2.76
C ALA A 13 7.02 4.08 -3.32
N ILE A 14 7.01 3.95 -4.63
CA ILE A 14 6.53 2.72 -5.26
C ILE A 14 7.65 2.08 -6.05
N VAL A 15 7.60 0.76 -6.18
CA VAL A 15 8.68 -0.03 -6.75
C VAL A 15 8.15 -1.07 -7.71
N GLY A 16 8.83 -1.24 -8.83
CA GLY A 16 8.50 -2.30 -9.77
C GLY A 16 9.76 -2.91 -10.36
N ILE A 17 9.61 -4.00 -11.09
CA ILE A 17 10.72 -4.60 -11.80
C ILE A 17 10.36 -4.76 -13.27
N VAL A 18 11.38 -4.70 -14.12
CA VAL A 18 11.25 -4.96 -15.54
C VAL A 18 11.88 -6.32 -15.80
N THR A 19 11.09 -7.24 -16.32
CA THR A 19 11.59 -8.58 -16.65
C THR A 19 11.63 -8.73 -18.14
N GLN A 20 12.09 -9.88 -18.61
CA GLN A 20 12.11 -10.16 -20.04
C GLN A 20 10.72 -10.18 -20.63
N ASN A 21 9.74 -10.52 -19.83
CA ASN A 21 8.35 -10.63 -20.29
C ASN A 21 7.56 -9.35 -20.11
N GLN A 22 8.19 -8.31 -19.57
CA GLN A 22 7.48 -7.08 -19.28
C GLN A 22 8.35 -5.90 -19.69
N SER A 23 7.85 -5.09 -20.61
CA SER A 23 8.60 -3.94 -21.10
C SER A 23 8.53 -2.79 -20.10
N GLU A 24 9.36 -1.77 -20.31
CA GLU A 24 9.32 -0.57 -19.49
C GLU A 24 8.00 0.15 -19.66
N GLU A 25 7.44 0.12 -20.87
CA GLU A 25 6.14 0.76 -21.11
C GLU A 25 5.05 0.12 -20.27
N LYS A 26 5.05 -1.21 -20.21
CA LYS A 26 4.08 -1.93 -19.39
C LYS A 26 4.29 -1.63 -17.92
N LEU A 27 5.54 -1.57 -17.49
CA LEU A 27 5.84 -1.24 -16.10
C LEU A 27 5.32 0.14 -15.76
N ASN A 28 5.51 1.12 -16.65
CA ASN A 28 5.02 2.46 -16.39
C ASN A 28 3.50 2.51 -16.26
N GLU A 29 2.79 1.72 -17.07
CA GLU A 29 1.34 1.62 -16.95
C GLU A 29 0.95 1.06 -15.59
N TYR A 30 1.63 0.00 -15.16
CA TYR A 30 1.36 -0.61 -13.86
C TYR A 30 1.70 0.33 -12.72
N LEU A 31 2.78 1.09 -12.85
CA LEU A 31 3.15 2.04 -11.81
C LEU A 31 2.19 3.23 -11.76
N ASP A 32 1.67 3.65 -12.92
CA ASP A 32 0.63 4.69 -12.95
C ASP A 32 -0.60 4.22 -12.18
N GLU A 33 -1.01 2.98 -12.42
CA GLU A 33 -2.15 2.41 -11.73
C GLU A 33 -1.88 2.27 -10.24
N LEU A 34 -0.68 1.82 -9.90
CA LEU A 34 -0.28 1.66 -8.50
C LEU A 34 -0.26 3.01 -7.79
N GLU A 35 0.19 4.04 -8.48
CA GLU A 35 0.19 5.39 -7.92
C GLU A 35 -1.23 5.87 -7.63
N PHE A 36 -2.15 5.58 -8.55
CA PHE A 36 -3.55 5.93 -8.35
C PHE A 36 -4.12 5.18 -7.13
N LEU A 37 -3.82 3.88 -7.02
CA LEU A 37 -4.28 3.09 -5.88
C LEU A 37 -3.69 3.62 -4.58
N THR A 38 -2.42 4.01 -4.61
CA THR A 38 -1.76 4.57 -3.44
C THR A 38 -2.43 5.87 -3.00
N PHE A 39 -2.75 6.72 -3.96
CA PHE A 39 -3.45 7.97 -3.66
C PHE A 39 -4.81 7.68 -3.04
N THR A 40 -5.51 6.69 -3.57
CA THR A 40 -6.82 6.28 -3.03
C THR A 40 -6.70 5.82 -1.59
N ALA A 41 -5.58 5.21 -1.23
CA ALA A 41 -5.34 4.73 0.13
C ALA A 41 -4.85 5.84 1.07
N GLY A 42 -4.66 7.04 0.57
CA GLY A 42 -4.21 8.15 1.39
C GLY A 42 -2.71 8.43 1.32
N GLY A 43 -2.02 7.81 0.38
CA GLY A 43 -0.59 8.05 0.22
C GLY A 43 -0.30 9.04 -0.89
N GLN A 44 0.86 9.64 -0.84
CA GLN A 44 1.33 10.52 -1.90
C GLN A 44 2.63 9.93 -2.43
N VAL A 45 2.64 9.55 -3.71
CA VAL A 45 3.84 8.96 -4.31
C VAL A 45 4.82 10.07 -4.65
N VAL A 46 5.99 10.02 -4.01
CA VAL A 46 7.03 11.02 -4.24
C VAL A 46 8.18 10.47 -5.06
N LYS A 47 8.23 9.17 -5.26
CA LYS A 47 9.32 8.56 -6.02
C LYS A 47 8.90 7.21 -6.56
N ARG A 48 9.31 6.92 -7.79
CA ARG A 48 9.14 5.59 -8.40
C ARG A 48 10.52 4.98 -8.56
N PHE A 49 10.67 3.75 -8.08
CA PHE A 49 11.90 2.99 -8.27
C PHE A 49 11.60 1.81 -9.18
N TRP A 50 12.57 1.41 -9.97
CA TRP A 50 12.41 0.19 -10.76
C TRP A 50 13.79 -0.40 -11.03
N GLN A 51 13.81 -1.68 -11.30
CA GLN A 51 15.04 -2.38 -11.58
C GLN A 51 14.78 -3.45 -12.64
N LYS A 52 15.73 -3.59 -13.57
CA LYS A 52 15.63 -4.63 -14.57
C LYS A 52 16.21 -5.91 -13.99
N MET A 53 15.42 -6.97 -13.96
CA MET A 53 15.83 -8.26 -13.41
C MET A 53 15.14 -9.36 -14.19
N ASP A 54 15.82 -10.49 -14.34
CA ASP A 54 15.18 -11.65 -14.98
C ASP A 54 14.14 -12.25 -14.04
N LYS A 55 14.46 -12.31 -12.77
CA LYS A 55 13.59 -12.87 -11.74
C LYS A 55 13.72 -12.08 -10.46
N PRO A 56 12.66 -11.97 -9.68
CA PRO A 56 12.77 -11.32 -8.37
C PRO A 56 13.75 -12.09 -7.48
N ASN A 57 14.45 -11.34 -6.65
CA ASN A 57 15.33 -11.96 -5.66
C ASN A 57 14.48 -12.69 -4.62
N PRO A 58 14.72 -13.98 -4.36
CA PRO A 58 13.90 -14.73 -3.41
C PRO A 58 13.92 -14.15 -1.99
N LYS A 59 14.98 -13.43 -1.64
CA LYS A 59 15.10 -12.89 -0.29
C LYS A 59 14.55 -11.48 -0.15
N THR A 60 14.86 -10.62 -1.11
CA THR A 60 14.53 -9.20 -0.98
C THR A 60 13.80 -8.62 -2.18
N PHE A 61 13.36 -9.45 -3.10
CA PHE A 61 12.65 -9.05 -4.30
C PHE A 61 13.54 -8.27 -5.27
N LEU A 62 14.29 -7.28 -4.78
CA LEU A 62 15.21 -6.48 -5.58
C LEU A 62 16.65 -6.87 -5.28
N GLY A 63 17.58 -6.43 -6.12
CA GLY A 63 19.00 -6.61 -5.84
C GLY A 63 19.41 -5.79 -4.63
N THR A 64 20.48 -6.21 -3.96
CA THR A 64 20.93 -5.56 -2.73
C THR A 64 21.29 -4.09 -2.95
N GLY A 65 21.89 -3.77 -4.10
CA GLY A 65 22.22 -2.39 -4.39
C GLY A 65 21.00 -1.49 -4.49
N LYS A 66 19.94 -1.99 -5.12
CA LYS A 66 18.71 -1.23 -5.23
C LYS A 66 18.03 -1.09 -3.87
N ILE A 67 18.05 -2.14 -3.06
CA ILE A 67 17.51 -2.09 -1.71
C ILE A 67 18.23 -1.01 -0.89
N ASP A 68 19.57 -0.95 -1.00
CA ASP A 68 20.35 0.06 -0.28
C ASP A 68 20.00 1.46 -0.76
N GLU A 69 19.85 1.63 -2.07
CA GLU A 69 19.49 2.91 -2.66
C GLU A 69 18.14 3.38 -2.12
N ILE A 70 17.18 2.48 -2.09
CA ILE A 70 15.85 2.80 -1.60
C ILE A 70 15.87 3.12 -0.11
N ASN A 71 16.64 2.35 0.65
CA ASN A 71 16.77 2.58 2.08
C ASN A 71 17.31 3.98 2.37
N LEU A 72 18.30 4.39 1.61
CA LEU A 72 18.88 5.72 1.77
C LEU A 72 17.84 6.80 1.45
N PHE A 73 17.11 6.63 0.37
CA PHE A 73 16.05 7.58 -0.01
C PHE A 73 14.97 7.67 1.06
N VAL A 74 14.58 6.53 1.60
CA VAL A 74 13.55 6.45 2.64
C VAL A 74 13.98 7.26 3.85
N LYS A 75 15.23 7.11 4.26
CA LYS A 75 15.76 7.84 5.42
C LYS A 75 15.87 9.33 5.15
N GLU A 76 16.36 9.70 3.98
CA GLU A 76 16.58 11.10 3.66
C GLU A 76 15.31 11.88 3.45
N ASN A 77 14.26 11.22 3.04
CA ASN A 77 13.00 11.89 2.68
C ASN A 77 11.83 11.55 3.59
N ASP A 78 12.09 10.85 4.68
CA ASP A 78 11.04 10.47 5.64
C ASP A 78 9.87 9.75 4.98
N ILE A 79 10.19 8.77 4.17
CA ILE A 79 9.17 7.98 3.50
C ILE A 79 8.47 7.08 4.52
N SER A 80 7.15 7.16 4.57
CA SER A 80 6.35 6.36 5.51
C SER A 80 6.08 4.96 5.00
N THR A 81 5.89 4.81 3.70
CA THR A 81 5.44 3.56 3.12
C THR A 81 6.16 3.28 1.81
N LEU A 82 6.48 2.03 1.61
CA LEU A 82 7.08 1.56 0.35
C LEU A 82 6.14 0.50 -0.21
N VAL A 83 5.66 0.70 -1.44
CA VAL A 83 4.71 -0.21 -2.07
C VAL A 83 5.34 -0.87 -3.28
N PHE A 84 5.27 -2.20 -3.32
CA PHE A 84 5.79 -2.97 -4.44
C PHE A 84 4.65 -3.32 -5.38
N ASP A 85 4.88 -3.19 -6.67
CA ASP A 85 3.86 -3.46 -7.67
C ASP A 85 3.51 -4.94 -7.77
N ASP A 86 4.43 -5.81 -7.40
CA ASP A 86 4.22 -7.26 -7.42
C ASP A 86 3.95 -7.77 -6.02
N GLU A 87 3.42 -8.99 -5.96
CA GLU A 87 3.15 -9.62 -4.68
C GLU A 87 4.45 -10.10 -4.05
N LEU A 88 4.64 -9.80 -2.78
CA LEU A 88 5.82 -10.24 -2.03
C LEU A 88 5.50 -11.49 -1.24
N THR A 89 6.47 -12.41 -1.17
CA THR A 89 6.32 -13.54 -0.25
C THR A 89 6.50 -13.03 1.18
N PRO A 90 5.98 -13.75 2.17
CA PRO A 90 6.19 -13.35 3.56
C PRO A 90 7.67 -13.22 3.92
N SER A 91 8.50 -14.08 3.35
CA SER A 91 9.94 -14.04 3.58
C SER A 91 10.56 -12.77 3.01
N GLN A 92 10.19 -12.41 1.78
CA GLN A 92 10.67 -11.19 1.15
C GLN A 92 10.25 -9.97 1.95
N GLN A 93 9.00 -9.91 2.33
CA GLN A 93 8.48 -8.78 3.09
C GLN A 93 9.21 -8.62 4.42
N LYS A 94 9.42 -9.71 5.11
CA LYS A 94 10.13 -9.71 6.39
C LYS A 94 11.57 -9.24 6.22
N ASN A 95 12.25 -9.75 5.20
CA ASN A 95 13.65 -9.40 4.98
C ASN A 95 13.80 -7.93 4.60
N ILE A 96 12.91 -7.43 3.76
CA ILE A 96 12.94 -6.02 3.36
C ILE A 96 12.67 -5.13 4.57
N SER A 97 11.71 -5.52 5.41
CA SER A 97 11.37 -4.75 6.60
C SER A 97 12.52 -4.63 7.58
N LYS A 98 13.42 -5.61 7.59
CA LYS A 98 14.59 -5.55 8.45
C LYS A 98 15.63 -4.55 7.98
N ILE A 99 15.64 -4.29 6.67
CA ILE A 99 16.63 -3.40 6.07
C ILE A 99 16.09 -2.00 5.95
N ILE A 100 14.86 -1.86 5.50
CA ILE A 100 14.25 -0.56 5.24
C ILE A 100 13.22 -0.27 6.33
N ASP A 101 13.44 0.81 7.05
CA ASP A 101 12.61 1.15 8.20
C ASP A 101 11.40 1.99 7.79
N CYS A 102 10.43 1.33 7.19
CA CYS A 102 9.15 1.95 6.87
C CYS A 102 8.15 0.82 6.64
N LYS A 103 6.90 1.19 6.46
CA LYS A 103 5.84 0.21 6.20
C LYS A 103 6.05 -0.36 4.81
N ILE A 104 6.06 -1.68 4.71
CA ILE A 104 6.24 -2.35 3.43
C ILE A 104 4.93 -3.00 3.01
N LEU A 105 4.46 -2.62 1.85
CA LEU A 105 3.22 -3.18 1.29
C LEU A 105 3.49 -3.70 -0.10
N ASP A 106 2.72 -4.69 -0.53
CA ASP A 106 2.69 -5.07 -1.92
C ASP A 106 1.33 -4.67 -2.49
N ARG A 107 1.12 -4.92 -3.76
CA ARG A 107 -0.11 -4.51 -4.42
C ARG A 107 -1.34 -5.10 -3.74
N THR A 108 -1.28 -6.36 -3.39
CA THR A 108 -2.40 -7.05 -2.75
C THR A 108 -2.72 -6.42 -1.40
N ASN A 109 -1.70 -6.17 -0.59
CA ASN A 109 -1.90 -5.56 0.72
C ASN A 109 -2.44 -4.14 0.61
N LEU A 110 -2.01 -3.40 -0.41
CA LEU A 110 -2.52 -2.06 -0.64
C LEU A 110 -4.01 -2.09 -0.96
N ILE A 111 -4.42 -3.01 -1.81
CA ILE A 111 -5.83 -3.14 -2.18
C ILE A 111 -6.66 -3.55 -0.97
N LEU A 112 -6.15 -4.48 -0.17
CA LEU A 112 -6.84 -4.89 1.05
C LEU A 112 -6.98 -3.73 2.02
N ASP A 113 -5.95 -2.90 2.10
CA ASP A 113 -5.97 -1.72 2.96
C ASP A 113 -7.06 -0.74 2.53
N ILE A 114 -7.20 -0.54 1.22
CA ILE A 114 -8.25 0.32 0.68
C ILE A 114 -9.63 -0.23 1.03
N PHE A 115 -9.82 -1.54 0.86
CA PHE A 115 -11.09 -2.17 1.21
C PHE A 115 -11.39 -2.04 2.69
N ALA A 116 -10.38 -2.22 3.53
CA ALA A 116 -10.56 -2.11 4.97
C ALA A 116 -10.99 -0.69 5.36
N GLN A 117 -10.38 0.32 4.75
CA GLN A 117 -10.74 1.70 5.02
C GLN A 117 -12.18 1.98 4.62
N ARG A 118 -12.59 1.49 3.47
CA ARG A 118 -13.95 1.71 2.98
C ARG A 118 -14.97 0.96 3.82
N ALA A 119 -14.65 -0.26 4.22
CA ALA A 119 -15.52 -1.05 5.07
C ALA A 119 -15.72 -0.36 6.42
N GLU A 120 -14.65 0.17 6.98
CA GLU A 120 -14.71 0.87 8.25
C GLU A 120 -15.59 2.10 8.16
N THR A 121 -15.43 2.89 7.09
CA THR A 121 -16.24 4.06 6.87
C THR A 121 -17.72 3.71 6.70
N SER A 122 -17.99 2.69 5.89
CA SER A 122 -19.36 2.25 5.66
C SER A 122 -20.00 1.73 6.93
N TYR A 123 -19.25 0.97 7.70
CA TYR A 123 -19.75 0.44 8.96
C TYR A 123 -20.06 1.57 9.94
N ALA A 124 -19.20 2.55 10.04
CA ALA A 124 -19.42 3.69 10.92
C ALA A 124 -20.69 4.45 10.54
N ARG A 125 -20.89 4.65 9.24
CA ARG A 125 -22.08 5.33 8.76
C ARG A 125 -23.33 4.53 9.07
N THR A 126 -23.29 3.24 8.87
CA THR A 126 -24.41 2.37 9.17
C THR A 126 -24.75 2.40 10.66
N GLN A 127 -23.74 2.41 11.51
CA GLN A 127 -23.94 2.47 12.93
C GLN A 127 -24.70 3.73 13.35
N VAL A 128 -24.35 4.84 12.76
CA VAL A 128 -25.01 6.10 13.07
C VAL A 128 -26.48 6.04 12.66
N GLU A 129 -26.75 5.53 11.49
CA GLU A 129 -28.14 5.41 11.00
C GLU A 129 -28.96 4.50 11.87
N LEU A 130 -28.39 3.36 12.27
CA LEU A 130 -29.10 2.41 13.11
C LEU A 130 -29.37 3.00 14.49
N ALA A 131 -28.46 3.76 15.01
CA ALA A 131 -28.64 4.41 16.29
C ALA A 131 -29.84 5.35 16.24
N ASP A 132 -29.97 6.10 15.17
CA ASP A 132 -31.09 7.00 14.99
C ASP A 132 -32.40 6.25 14.94
N ARG A 133 -32.43 5.09 14.32
CA ARG A 133 -33.64 4.30 14.20
C ARG A 133 -33.84 3.41 15.35
N LYS A 134 -32.93 3.23 16.08
CA LYS A 134 -32.98 2.39 17.13
C LYS A 134 -33.06 1.06 16.87
N SER A 135 -32.63 0.49 16.42
CA SER A 135 -32.66 -0.59 16.10
C SER A 135 -32.14 -1.57 16.54
N THR A 136 -32.29 -1.98 16.81
CA THR A 136 -31.85 -2.79 17.35
C THR A 136 -31.64 -3.96 16.79
N ARG A 137 -31.90 -4.23 16.14
CA ARG A 137 -31.63 -5.19 15.56
C ARG A 137 -30.52 -5.50 15.21
N LEU A 138 -29.89 -5.33 15.51
CA LEU A 138 -28.80 -5.48 15.23
C LEU A 138 -28.08 -6.25 15.41
N ASN A 139 -28.25 -6.56 15.96
CA ASN A 139 -27.50 -7.13 16.03
C ASN A 139 -27.01 -7.96 15.39
N SER A 140 -27.36 -8.24 15.23
CA SER A 140 -26.88 -8.88 14.57
C SER A 140 -26.24 -9.03 13.60
N SER A 141 -26.49 -8.89 13.62
CA SER A 141 -25.88 -8.92 12.76
C SER A 141 -25.02 -8.88 12.36
N HIS A 142 -24.89 -8.64 12.90
CA HIS A 142 -24.06 -8.54 12.68
C HIS A 142 -23.21 -8.79 12.36
N THR A 143 -23.35 -8.93 12.69
CA THR A 143 -22.60 -9.11 12.53
C THR A 143 -21.89 -9.24 11.98
N VAL A 144 -21.97 -9.27 12.01
CA VAL A 144 -21.33 -9.32 11.53
C VAL A 144 -20.60 -9.34 11.11
N VAL A 145 -20.49 -9.29 11.24
CA VAL A 145 -19.81 -9.17 10.95
C VAL A 145 -18.99 -9.30 10.77
N SER A 146 -18.80 -9.45 10.94
CA SER A 146 -17.97 -9.48 10.89
C SER A 146 -17.20 -9.63 10.60
N ARG A 147 -16.88 -9.84 10.64
CA ARG A 147 -16.08 -9.84 10.46
C ARG A 147 -15.69 -9.85 10.26
#